data_68593708d8e7dbb7bd7bdc5617643c2b
#
_entry.id   68593708d8e7dbb7bd7bdc5617643c2b
#
_cell.length_a   1.000
_cell.length_b   1.000
_cell.length_c   1.000
_cell.angle_alpha   90.00
_cell.angle_beta   90.00
_cell.angle_gamma   90.00
#
_symmetry.space_group_name_H-M   'P 1'
#
loop_
_entity.id
_entity.type
_entity.pdbx_description
1 polymer ?
#
loop_
_entity_poly.entity_id
_entity_poly.type
_entity_poly.pdbx_seq_one_letter_code
_entity_poly.pdbx_strand_id
1 'polypeptide(L)'
;MFKKLLWLALLALTGFGTDHAKGKTQLVIESWRSDDLKVWRDKIIPAFTKTHPDIEVVFTPVPPTEYNAVLDAKLKAGTAGDLIACRPFDKSLDLFNAGQIVALNDLPGMDKFSKFALAAWSTDDGKTSFAVPMSSVIHGFLYNKKIFQELGLSVPKTEQEFLAVLEKIKKNGKYVPLVIGTKDQWESATMGYQNIGPTLWDGETGRKGLIDGTAQYNKGGFLAAFEALAKWKPYLAPGYQALAYADSQNLFAQGRGAIYPAGSWDIGVLRQMSPKLDLGAFKPYSFEGKTEVVVDDHPDIALGLNAASKNKEAARTFLAWVATPEFAALYSNALPGFFPLADGDFTFNDPVAQEFASWRKQGPTSFRCSYQIVSRNANPNNENDLWNASAQVLNGTFTPQQAADFVQKDLASWYKPQQAR
;
A
#
# COMPACT_ATOMS: atom_id res chain seq x y z
N MET A 1 -14.34 10.12 91.25
CA MET A 1 -13.03 9.57 91.52
C MET A 1 -12.88 8.20 90.83
N PHE A 2 -12.65 8.17 89.57
CA PHE A 2 -12.49 6.94 88.81
C PHE A 2 -11.19 7.00 87.99
N LYS A 3 -10.25 6.07 88.31
CA LYS A 3 -9.02 5.83 87.55
C LYS A 3 -9.38 5.04 86.30
N LYS A 4 -9.06 5.56 85.12
CA LYS A 4 -9.11 4.82 83.86
C LYS A 4 -7.78 4.16 83.57
N LEU A 5 -7.79 2.81 83.48
CA LEU A 5 -6.69 2.01 82.99
C LEU A 5 -6.63 2.12 81.48
N LEU A 6 -5.44 2.49 80.98
CA LEU A 6 -5.11 2.46 79.57
C LEU A 6 -4.55 1.09 79.19
N TRP A 7 -5.21 0.37 78.29
CA TRP A 7 -4.67 -0.83 77.65
C TRP A 7 -4.02 -0.42 76.30
N LEU A 8 -2.69 -0.63 76.19
CA LEU A 8 -1.99 -0.57 74.94
C LEU A 8 -2.14 -1.91 74.22
N ALA A 9 -2.85 -1.92 73.07
CA ALA A 9 -2.83 -3.05 72.16
C ALA A 9 -1.78 -2.78 71.09
N LEU A 10 -0.73 -3.57 71.05
CA LEU A 10 0.31 -3.56 70.02
C LEU A 10 -0.25 -4.31 68.81
N LEU A 11 -0.68 -3.60 67.74
CA LEU A 11 -1.04 -4.17 66.46
C LEU A 11 0.27 -4.38 65.67
N ALA A 12 0.63 -5.65 65.47
CA ALA A 12 1.63 -6.03 64.48
C ALA A 12 1.08 -5.78 63.07
N LEU A 13 1.59 -4.73 62.40
CA LEU A 13 1.36 -4.56 60.99
C LEU A 13 2.18 -5.61 60.22
N THR A 14 1.53 -6.71 59.83
CA THR A 14 2.02 -7.53 58.72
C THR A 14 1.82 -6.73 57.43
N GLY A 15 2.92 -6.30 56.83
CA GLY A 15 2.91 -5.64 55.54
C GLY A 15 2.41 -6.60 54.47
N PHE A 16 1.14 -6.45 54.08
CA PHE A 16 0.66 -6.94 52.78
C PHE A 16 1.28 -6.03 51.75
N GLY A 17 2.28 -6.52 51.05
CA GLY A 17 2.74 -5.90 49.81
C GLY A 17 1.55 -5.83 48.87
N THR A 18 1.04 -4.64 48.63
CA THR A 18 0.12 -4.36 47.53
C THR A 18 0.92 -4.51 46.26
N ASP A 19 0.86 -5.69 45.65
CA ASP A 19 1.14 -5.80 44.20
C ASP A 19 0.17 -4.86 43.50
N HIS A 20 0.62 -3.65 43.26
CA HIS A 20 -0.03 -2.78 42.29
C HIS A 20 0.09 -3.50 40.96
N ALA A 21 -0.99 -4.12 40.48
CA ALA A 21 -1.11 -4.55 39.12
C ALA A 21 -0.73 -3.36 38.26
N LYS A 22 0.49 -3.37 37.70
CA LYS A 22 0.92 -2.36 36.73
C LYS A 22 -0.12 -2.37 35.62
N GLY A 23 -0.83 -1.25 35.44
CA GLY A 23 -1.76 -1.10 34.33
C GLY A 23 -1.03 -1.40 33.01
N LYS A 24 -1.74 -2.00 32.06
CA LYS A 24 -1.16 -2.31 30.74
C LYS A 24 -0.63 -1.05 30.09
N THR A 25 0.53 -1.14 29.45
CA THR A 25 1.05 -0.07 28.61
C THR A 25 0.26 -0.02 27.32
N GLN A 26 -0.44 1.08 27.05
CA GLN A 26 -1.16 1.26 25.79
C GLN A 26 -0.19 1.71 24.70
N LEU A 27 -0.21 0.99 23.57
CA LEU A 27 0.59 1.24 22.37
C LEU A 27 -0.33 1.59 21.21
N VAL A 28 -0.26 2.81 20.70
CA VAL A 28 -1.12 3.31 19.62
C VAL A 28 -0.40 3.25 18.28
N ILE A 29 -1.05 2.65 17.27
CA ILE A 29 -0.56 2.53 15.89
C ILE A 29 -1.40 3.40 14.96
N GLU A 30 -0.79 4.39 14.32
CA GLU A 30 -1.40 5.20 13.25
C GLU A 30 -1.25 4.50 11.90
N SER A 31 -2.30 4.46 11.09
CA SER A 31 -2.26 3.79 9.78
C SER A 31 -3.25 4.40 8.78
N TRP A 32 -3.00 4.18 7.47
CA TRP A 32 -3.98 4.46 6.42
C TRP A 32 -4.83 3.23 6.05
N ARG A 33 -4.59 2.08 6.70
CA ARG A 33 -5.21 0.81 6.36
C ARG A 33 -6.53 0.61 7.09
N SER A 34 -7.51 1.47 6.80
CA SER A 34 -8.86 1.37 7.39
C SER A 34 -9.56 0.05 7.05
N ASP A 35 -9.31 -0.51 5.87
CA ASP A 35 -9.87 -1.79 5.42
C ASP A 35 -9.40 -2.98 6.28
N ASP A 36 -8.25 -2.84 6.92
CA ASP A 36 -7.61 -3.91 7.68
C ASP A 36 -8.00 -3.91 9.16
N LEU A 37 -8.78 -2.92 9.63
CA LEU A 37 -9.11 -2.73 11.05
C LEU A 37 -9.63 -4.02 11.72
N LYS A 38 -10.53 -4.72 11.04
CA LYS A 38 -11.09 -5.99 11.56
C LYS A 38 -10.01 -7.07 11.72
N VAL A 39 -9.10 -7.18 10.76
CA VAL A 39 -8.02 -8.17 10.77
C VAL A 39 -7.01 -7.87 11.87
N TRP A 40 -6.64 -6.60 12.04
CA TRP A 40 -5.78 -6.16 13.13
C TRP A 40 -6.38 -6.51 14.49
N ARG A 41 -7.65 -6.16 14.71
CA ARG A 41 -8.35 -6.41 15.97
C ARG A 41 -8.52 -7.90 16.27
N ASP A 42 -8.90 -8.70 15.27
CA ASP A 42 -9.36 -10.07 15.49
C ASP A 42 -8.23 -11.11 15.34
N LYS A 43 -7.09 -10.77 14.71
CA LYS A 43 -6.00 -11.72 14.42
C LYS A 43 -4.62 -11.20 14.84
N ILE A 44 -4.20 -10.01 14.39
CA ILE A 44 -2.83 -9.54 14.54
C ILE A 44 -2.57 -9.14 15.99
N ILE A 45 -3.40 -8.26 16.56
CA ILE A 45 -3.27 -7.82 17.94
C ILE A 45 -3.37 -8.99 18.93
N PRO A 46 -4.33 -9.93 18.82
CA PRO A 46 -4.40 -11.09 19.70
C PRO A 46 -3.16 -12.01 19.64
N ALA A 47 -2.53 -12.14 18.46
CA ALA A 47 -1.31 -12.94 18.34
C ALA A 47 -0.15 -12.32 19.14
N PHE A 48 0.02 -11.00 19.07
CA PHE A 48 1.02 -10.29 19.88
C PHE A 48 0.73 -10.32 21.37
N THR A 49 -0.50 -10.00 21.77
CA THR A 49 -0.87 -9.89 23.20
C THR A 49 -0.86 -11.23 23.93
N LYS A 50 -0.91 -12.35 23.22
CA LYS A 50 -0.75 -13.69 23.79
C LYS A 50 0.62 -13.87 24.46
N THR A 51 1.67 -13.30 23.90
CA THR A 51 3.04 -13.36 24.42
C THR A 51 3.44 -12.09 25.19
N HIS A 52 2.72 -10.99 25.02
CA HIS A 52 2.97 -9.71 25.67
C HIS A 52 1.68 -9.16 26.31
N PRO A 53 1.15 -9.82 27.37
CA PRO A 53 -0.14 -9.47 27.96
C PRO A 53 -0.15 -8.13 28.71
N ASP A 54 1.01 -7.57 28.97
CA ASP A 54 1.26 -6.28 29.62
C ASP A 54 1.19 -5.09 28.64
N ILE A 55 1.13 -5.35 27.31
CA ILE A 55 1.00 -4.33 26.28
C ILE A 55 -0.38 -4.43 25.65
N GLU A 56 -1.14 -3.31 25.68
CA GLU A 56 -2.41 -3.15 25.00
C GLU A 56 -2.18 -2.40 23.67
N VAL A 57 -2.39 -3.07 22.56
CA VAL A 57 -2.22 -2.46 21.23
C VAL A 57 -3.55 -1.89 20.73
N VAL A 58 -3.53 -0.62 20.30
CA VAL A 58 -4.65 0.10 19.72
C VAL A 58 -4.31 0.50 18.30
N PHE A 59 -5.04 -0.01 17.33
CA PHE A 59 -4.87 0.31 15.92
C PHE A 59 -5.89 1.37 15.50
N THR A 60 -5.40 2.55 15.07
CA THR A 60 -6.19 3.76 14.76
C THR A 60 -6.06 4.18 13.31
N PRO A 61 -6.64 3.43 12.35
CA PRO A 61 -6.52 3.79 10.96
C PRO A 61 -7.49 4.89 10.56
N VAL A 62 -7.10 5.66 9.55
CA VAL A 62 -7.94 6.64 8.83
C VAL A 62 -7.96 6.32 7.34
N PRO A 63 -8.90 6.86 6.55
CA PRO A 63 -8.93 6.62 5.10
C PRO A 63 -7.61 6.98 4.41
N PRO A 64 -7.19 6.22 3.37
CA PRO A 64 -5.89 6.40 2.70
C PRO A 64 -5.65 7.82 2.18
N THR A 65 -6.70 8.50 1.70
CA THR A 65 -6.65 9.87 1.15
C THR A 65 -6.47 10.95 2.23
N GLU A 66 -6.83 10.64 3.48
CA GLU A 66 -6.77 11.59 4.61
C GLU A 66 -5.52 11.41 5.47
N TYR A 67 -4.90 10.24 5.41
CA TYR A 67 -3.86 9.83 6.36
C TYR A 67 -2.71 10.81 6.50
N ASN A 68 -2.13 11.27 5.39
CA ASN A 68 -0.97 12.16 5.46
C ASN A 68 -1.31 13.47 6.17
N ALA A 69 -2.46 14.09 5.86
CA ALA A 69 -2.86 15.34 6.48
C ALA A 69 -3.21 15.17 7.97
N VAL A 70 -3.90 14.07 8.32
CA VAL A 70 -4.24 13.75 9.71
C VAL A 70 -2.98 13.46 10.53
N LEU A 71 -2.04 12.66 9.98
CA LEU A 71 -0.78 12.36 10.63
C LEU A 71 0.06 13.62 10.86
N ASP A 72 0.22 14.47 9.83
CA ASP A 72 0.96 15.72 9.93
C ASP A 72 0.37 16.65 11.01
N ALA A 73 -0.97 16.72 11.10
CA ALA A 73 -1.64 17.51 12.15
C ALA A 73 -1.38 16.94 13.55
N LYS A 74 -1.49 15.62 13.72
CA LYS A 74 -1.24 14.92 15.00
C LYS A 74 0.22 15.07 15.45
N LEU A 75 1.18 14.94 14.52
CA LEU A 75 2.61 15.12 14.82
C LEU A 75 2.92 16.54 15.26
N LYS A 76 2.37 17.55 14.58
CA LYS A 76 2.50 18.97 14.96
C LYS A 76 1.89 19.27 16.33
N ALA A 77 0.77 18.63 16.65
CA ALA A 77 0.07 18.77 17.93
C ALA A 77 0.69 17.93 19.06
N GLY A 78 1.64 17.04 18.77
CA GLY A 78 2.20 16.10 19.75
C GLY A 78 1.24 15.04 20.23
N THR A 79 0.21 14.71 19.42
CA THR A 79 -0.87 13.74 19.72
C THR A 79 -0.83 12.50 18.85
N ALA A 80 0.19 12.35 18.01
CA ALA A 80 0.37 11.15 17.20
C ALA A 80 0.68 9.92 18.09
N GLY A 81 0.24 8.76 17.63
CA GLY A 81 0.48 7.47 18.31
C GLY A 81 1.97 7.11 18.41
N ASP A 82 2.23 6.00 19.08
CA ASP A 82 3.61 5.52 19.33
C ASP A 82 4.27 4.96 18.08
N LEU A 83 3.51 4.28 17.24
CA LEU A 83 3.94 3.69 15.99
C LEU A 83 3.21 4.33 14.81
N ILE A 84 3.94 4.57 13.74
CA ILE A 84 3.48 5.27 12.55
C ILE A 84 3.64 4.34 11.36
N ALA A 85 2.56 4.04 10.66
CA ALA A 85 2.64 3.37 9.37
C ALA A 85 3.34 4.30 8.37
N CYS A 86 4.45 3.82 7.83
CA CYS A 86 5.35 4.55 6.96
C CYS A 86 5.11 4.15 5.50
N ARG A 87 4.73 5.13 4.66
CA ARG A 87 4.72 4.94 3.21
C ARG A 87 6.14 4.80 2.69
N PRO A 88 6.35 4.07 1.59
CA PRO A 88 7.71 3.88 1.07
C PRO A 88 8.33 5.20 0.58
N PHE A 89 9.67 5.25 0.67
CA PHE A 89 10.53 6.31 0.16
C PHE A 89 10.29 7.71 0.77
N ASP A 90 10.10 8.71 -0.08
CA ASP A 90 10.30 10.12 0.27
C ASP A 90 9.38 10.60 1.38
N LYS A 91 8.12 10.17 1.43
CA LYS A 91 7.20 10.62 2.49
C LYS A 91 7.69 10.22 3.90
N SER A 92 8.24 9.03 4.05
CA SER A 92 8.78 8.57 5.34
C SER A 92 10.20 9.08 5.59
N LEU A 93 10.98 9.29 4.54
CA LEU A 93 12.27 9.97 4.64
C LEU A 93 12.09 11.42 5.17
N ASP A 94 11.04 12.13 4.73
CA ASP A 94 10.70 13.45 5.25
C ASP A 94 10.39 13.41 6.75
N LEU A 95 9.61 12.40 7.21
CA LEU A 95 9.35 12.22 8.64
C LEU A 95 10.63 11.97 9.44
N PHE A 96 11.55 11.18 8.90
CA PHE A 96 12.84 10.91 9.51
C PHE A 96 13.74 12.16 9.55
N ASN A 97 13.86 12.86 8.44
CA ASN A 97 14.66 14.09 8.34
C ASN A 97 14.11 15.21 9.24
N ALA A 98 12.80 15.25 9.46
CA ALA A 98 12.15 16.16 10.41
C ALA A 98 12.29 15.72 11.88
N GLY A 99 12.96 14.61 12.17
CA GLY A 99 13.14 14.08 13.53
C GLY A 99 11.86 13.55 14.18
N GLN A 100 10.84 13.23 13.38
CA GLN A 100 9.54 12.75 13.86
C GLN A 100 9.53 11.23 14.10
N ILE A 101 10.37 10.47 13.41
CA ILE A 101 10.61 9.06 13.65
C ILE A 101 12.10 8.80 13.86
N VAL A 102 12.42 7.70 14.57
CA VAL A 102 13.80 7.41 14.99
C VAL A 102 14.47 6.38 14.11
N ALA A 103 15.81 6.33 14.14
CA ALA A 103 16.60 5.24 13.55
C ALA A 103 16.33 3.91 14.27
N LEU A 104 16.33 2.82 13.51
CA LEU A 104 16.02 1.47 13.98
C LEU A 104 17.06 0.43 13.57
N ASN A 105 18.27 0.84 13.16
CA ASN A 105 19.33 -0.10 12.75
C ASN A 105 19.68 -1.13 13.84
N ASP A 106 19.57 -0.75 15.11
CA ASP A 106 19.88 -1.56 16.28
C ASP A 106 18.71 -2.45 16.74
N LEU A 107 17.56 -2.39 16.05
CA LEU A 107 16.41 -3.20 16.42
C LEU A 107 16.67 -4.68 16.03
N PRO A 108 16.40 -5.64 16.93
CA PRO A 108 16.52 -7.05 16.60
C PRO A 108 15.70 -7.44 15.38
N GLY A 109 16.31 -8.18 14.44
CA GLY A 109 15.66 -8.65 13.21
C GLY A 109 15.82 -7.75 12.00
N MET A 110 16.35 -6.52 12.13
CA MET A 110 16.59 -5.64 10.97
C MET A 110 17.63 -6.21 9.99
N ASP A 111 18.53 -7.02 10.45
CA ASP A 111 19.54 -7.74 9.65
C ASP A 111 18.96 -8.84 8.75
N LYS A 112 17.72 -9.22 8.95
CA LYS A 112 17.00 -10.25 8.18
C LYS A 112 16.24 -9.70 6.97
N PHE A 113 16.28 -8.40 6.74
CA PHE A 113 15.66 -7.79 5.58
C PHE A 113 16.69 -7.60 4.45
N SER A 114 16.28 -7.91 3.23
CA SER A 114 17.08 -7.65 2.04
C SER A 114 17.31 -6.15 1.82
N LYS A 115 18.35 -5.79 1.07
CA LYS A 115 18.58 -4.39 0.68
C LYS A 115 17.39 -3.79 -0.08
N PHE A 116 16.68 -4.60 -0.84
CA PHE A 116 15.45 -4.20 -1.54
C PHE A 116 14.38 -3.76 -0.54
N ALA A 117 14.15 -4.55 0.51
CA ALA A 117 13.16 -4.24 1.54
C ALA A 117 13.52 -2.98 2.33
N LEU A 118 14.79 -2.85 2.72
CA LEU A 118 15.29 -1.71 3.49
C LEU A 118 15.34 -0.41 2.69
N ALA A 119 15.58 -0.48 1.37
CA ALA A 119 15.75 0.73 0.53
C ALA A 119 14.58 1.71 0.62
N ALA A 120 13.36 1.20 0.80
CA ALA A 120 12.17 2.05 0.88
C ALA A 120 12.04 2.85 2.19
N TRP A 121 12.81 2.47 3.22
CA TRP A 121 12.77 3.10 4.56
C TRP A 121 14.15 3.31 5.15
N SER A 122 15.08 3.65 4.29
CA SER A 122 16.44 4.05 4.66
C SER A 122 16.79 5.41 4.08
N THR A 123 17.81 6.02 4.65
CA THR A 123 18.43 7.22 4.08
C THR A 123 19.00 6.92 2.69
N ASP A 124 19.22 7.94 1.86
CA ASP A 124 19.70 7.79 0.48
C ASP A 124 21.05 7.05 0.37
N ASP A 125 21.88 7.17 1.38
CA ASP A 125 23.16 6.45 1.46
C ASP A 125 23.02 5.01 1.99
N GLY A 126 21.79 4.59 2.32
CA GLY A 126 21.46 3.25 2.82
C GLY A 126 21.99 2.93 4.21
N LYS A 127 22.55 3.92 4.95
CA LYS A 127 23.21 3.65 6.24
C LYS A 127 22.25 3.61 7.42
N THR A 128 21.14 4.36 7.34
CA THR A 128 20.20 4.46 8.44
C THR A 128 18.82 3.99 7.99
N SER A 129 18.32 2.92 8.60
CA SER A 129 16.94 2.46 8.45
C SER A 129 16.09 3.03 9.58
N PHE A 130 14.90 3.56 9.24
CA PHE A 130 14.01 4.29 10.16
C PHE A 130 12.60 3.70 10.28
N ALA A 131 12.34 2.59 9.62
CA ALA A 131 11.11 1.81 9.84
C ALA A 131 11.36 0.32 9.60
N VAL A 132 10.54 -0.52 10.24
CA VAL A 132 10.57 -1.98 10.05
C VAL A 132 9.70 -2.33 8.86
N PRO A 133 10.25 -2.85 7.76
CA PRO A 133 9.48 -3.29 6.61
C PRO A 133 8.46 -4.38 6.98
N MET A 134 7.23 -4.26 6.50
CA MET A 134 6.21 -5.28 6.73
C MET A 134 5.90 -6.06 5.45
N SER A 135 5.48 -5.35 4.41
CA SER A 135 5.03 -6.02 3.19
C SER A 135 5.23 -5.17 1.93
N SER A 136 5.28 -5.88 0.81
CA SER A 136 5.11 -5.33 -0.53
C SER A 136 3.76 -5.76 -1.11
N VAL A 137 3.39 -5.12 -2.22
CA VAL A 137 2.17 -5.39 -2.98
C VAL A 137 2.50 -5.42 -4.47
N ILE A 138 1.67 -6.13 -5.23
CA ILE A 138 1.85 -6.36 -6.66
C ILE A 138 0.63 -5.84 -7.41
N HIS A 139 0.82 -5.18 -8.55
CA HIS A 139 -0.27 -4.71 -9.40
C HIS A 139 -0.66 -5.77 -10.43
N GLY A 140 -1.93 -5.77 -10.80
CA GLY A 140 -2.49 -6.67 -11.79
C GLY A 140 -3.98 -6.42 -11.99
N PHE A 141 -4.67 -7.46 -12.41
CA PHE A 141 -6.11 -7.43 -12.61
C PHE A 141 -6.77 -8.55 -11.82
N LEU A 142 -7.86 -8.22 -11.15
CA LEU A 142 -8.79 -9.18 -10.60
C LEU A 142 -9.96 -9.36 -11.57
N TYR A 143 -10.48 -10.57 -11.70
CA TYR A 143 -11.63 -10.82 -12.55
C TYR A 143 -12.62 -11.79 -11.91
N ASN A 144 -13.86 -11.68 -12.30
CA ASN A 144 -14.94 -12.59 -11.87
C ASN A 144 -14.96 -13.82 -12.78
N LYS A 145 -14.48 -14.96 -12.27
CA LYS A 145 -14.40 -16.22 -13.05
C LYS A 145 -15.76 -16.66 -13.56
N LYS A 146 -16.83 -16.46 -12.77
CA LYS A 146 -18.20 -16.84 -13.17
C LYS A 146 -18.65 -16.06 -14.41
N ILE A 147 -18.35 -14.75 -14.49
CA ILE A 147 -18.67 -13.93 -15.68
C ILE A 147 -17.85 -14.43 -16.88
N PHE A 148 -16.57 -14.69 -16.68
CA PHE A 148 -15.71 -15.22 -17.75
C PHE A 148 -16.22 -16.55 -18.27
N GLN A 149 -16.62 -17.47 -17.40
CA GLN A 149 -17.20 -18.75 -17.78
C GLN A 149 -18.55 -18.58 -18.52
N GLU A 150 -19.46 -17.74 -17.98
CA GLU A 150 -20.78 -17.48 -18.59
C GLU A 150 -20.65 -16.93 -20.02
N LEU A 151 -19.65 -16.06 -20.26
CA LEU A 151 -19.46 -15.43 -21.56
C LEU A 151 -18.45 -16.14 -22.47
N GLY A 152 -17.90 -17.28 -22.04
CA GLY A 152 -16.88 -18.01 -22.79
C GLY A 152 -15.64 -17.15 -23.07
N LEU A 153 -15.12 -16.47 -22.02
CA LEU A 153 -13.94 -15.61 -22.09
C LEU A 153 -12.70 -16.35 -21.60
N SER A 154 -11.57 -16.02 -22.19
CA SER A 154 -10.25 -16.43 -21.71
C SER A 154 -9.51 -15.22 -21.12
N VAL A 155 -8.60 -15.49 -20.18
CA VAL A 155 -7.71 -14.46 -19.63
C VAL A 155 -6.85 -13.88 -20.76
N PRO A 156 -6.89 -12.54 -20.96
CA PRO A 156 -6.13 -11.88 -22.02
C PRO A 156 -4.63 -11.84 -21.73
N LYS A 157 -3.81 -11.99 -22.75
CA LYS A 157 -2.33 -11.94 -22.66
C LYS A 157 -1.73 -10.73 -23.36
N THR A 158 -2.48 -10.12 -24.28
CA THR A 158 -2.07 -8.93 -25.05
C THR A 158 -3.09 -7.80 -24.91
N GLU A 159 -2.68 -6.55 -25.18
CA GLU A 159 -3.59 -5.40 -25.19
C GLU A 159 -4.77 -5.65 -26.14
N GLN A 160 -4.53 -6.21 -27.32
CA GLN A 160 -5.59 -6.51 -28.30
C GLN A 160 -6.60 -7.50 -27.72
N GLU A 161 -6.14 -8.58 -27.10
CA GLU A 161 -7.03 -9.56 -26.45
C GLU A 161 -7.80 -8.93 -25.29
N PHE A 162 -7.16 -8.09 -24.49
CA PHE A 162 -7.81 -7.39 -23.37
C PHE A 162 -8.96 -6.50 -23.87
N LEU A 163 -8.70 -5.67 -24.87
CA LEU A 163 -9.73 -4.81 -25.47
C LEU A 163 -10.87 -5.64 -26.12
N ALA A 164 -10.55 -6.76 -26.76
CA ALA A 164 -11.56 -7.67 -27.32
C ALA A 164 -12.45 -8.32 -26.24
N VAL A 165 -11.86 -8.69 -25.10
CA VAL A 165 -12.61 -9.19 -23.93
C VAL A 165 -13.54 -8.10 -23.40
N LEU A 166 -13.05 -6.87 -23.21
CA LEU A 166 -13.87 -5.76 -22.75
C LEU A 166 -15.02 -5.45 -23.71
N GLU A 167 -14.77 -5.46 -25.01
CA GLU A 167 -15.80 -5.25 -26.05
C GLU A 167 -16.87 -6.34 -26.03
N LYS A 168 -16.49 -7.59 -25.85
CA LYS A 168 -17.43 -8.72 -25.76
C LYS A 168 -18.33 -8.59 -24.51
N ILE A 169 -17.77 -8.19 -23.37
CA ILE A 169 -18.55 -7.95 -22.14
C ILE A 169 -19.50 -6.76 -22.34
N LYS A 170 -19.01 -5.67 -22.91
CA LYS A 170 -19.83 -4.48 -23.22
C LYS A 170 -21.02 -4.80 -24.13
N LYS A 171 -20.81 -5.58 -25.19
CA LYS A 171 -21.89 -6.02 -26.11
C LYS A 171 -22.93 -6.90 -25.45
N ASN A 172 -22.54 -7.70 -24.45
CA ASN A 172 -23.48 -8.48 -23.66
C ASN A 172 -24.44 -7.58 -22.84
N GLY A 173 -23.98 -6.42 -22.37
CA GLY A 173 -24.79 -5.41 -21.70
C GLY A 173 -25.21 -5.73 -20.27
N LYS A 174 -24.91 -6.94 -19.74
CA LYS A 174 -25.31 -7.37 -18.39
C LYS A 174 -24.32 -6.93 -17.32
N TYR A 175 -23.04 -6.83 -17.67
CA TYR A 175 -21.95 -6.56 -16.74
C TYR A 175 -21.16 -5.31 -17.12
N VAL A 176 -20.58 -4.65 -16.13
CA VAL A 176 -19.58 -3.59 -16.34
C VAL A 176 -18.28 -4.27 -16.79
N PRO A 177 -17.73 -3.93 -17.96
CA PRO A 177 -16.51 -4.58 -18.44
C PRO A 177 -15.31 -4.35 -17.55
N LEU A 178 -15.06 -3.07 -17.18
CA LEU A 178 -13.92 -2.65 -16.40
C LEU A 178 -14.37 -1.71 -15.27
N VAL A 179 -14.09 -2.11 -14.03
CA VAL A 179 -14.53 -1.38 -12.84
C VAL A 179 -13.37 -0.54 -12.30
N ILE A 180 -13.43 0.75 -12.47
CA ILE A 180 -12.54 1.73 -11.87
C ILE A 180 -13.26 3.07 -11.81
N GLY A 181 -13.15 3.77 -10.69
CA GLY A 181 -13.63 5.13 -10.51
C GLY A 181 -12.53 6.16 -10.73
N THR A 182 -12.92 7.43 -10.89
CA THR A 182 -11.95 8.52 -11.02
C THR A 182 -12.13 9.62 -9.97
N LYS A 183 -13.11 9.45 -9.04
CA LYS A 183 -13.38 10.46 -8.00
C LYS A 183 -12.18 10.69 -7.09
N ASP A 184 -11.55 9.63 -6.64
CA ASP A 184 -10.39 9.70 -5.74
C ASP A 184 -9.06 9.90 -6.49
N GLN A 185 -9.08 9.87 -7.83
CA GLN A 185 -7.98 10.09 -8.77
C GLN A 185 -6.85 9.05 -8.68
N TRP A 186 -6.37 8.73 -7.48
CA TRP A 186 -5.23 7.83 -7.28
C TRP A 186 -5.42 6.45 -7.93
N GLU A 187 -6.66 5.92 -7.97
CA GLU A 187 -6.97 4.65 -8.63
C GLU A 187 -6.55 4.68 -10.11
N SER A 188 -6.88 5.77 -10.80
CA SER A 188 -6.59 5.94 -12.24
C SER A 188 -5.09 5.86 -12.53
N ALA A 189 -4.25 6.42 -11.67
CA ALA A 189 -2.81 6.35 -11.81
C ALA A 189 -2.25 5.02 -11.30
N THR A 190 -2.57 4.66 -10.06
CA THR A 190 -1.97 3.50 -9.38
C THR A 190 -2.46 2.19 -9.97
N MET A 191 -3.80 2.03 -10.11
CA MET A 191 -4.40 0.80 -10.61
C MET A 191 -4.57 0.80 -12.14
N GLY A 192 -4.44 1.96 -12.78
CA GLY A 192 -4.48 2.16 -14.21
C GLY A 192 -3.09 2.34 -14.82
N TYR A 193 -2.62 3.57 -14.86
CA TYR A 193 -1.38 3.98 -15.55
C TYR A 193 -0.15 3.18 -15.09
N GLN A 194 0.07 3.07 -13.77
CA GLN A 194 1.23 2.35 -13.21
C GLN A 194 1.07 0.83 -13.24
N ASN A 195 -0.14 0.31 -13.36
CA ASN A 195 -0.36 -1.12 -13.52
C ASN A 195 0.14 -1.62 -14.89
N ILE A 196 -0.20 -0.89 -15.97
CA ILE A 196 0.13 -1.30 -17.34
C ILE A 196 1.43 -0.69 -17.87
N GLY A 197 1.83 0.45 -17.33
CA GLY A 197 2.94 1.25 -17.83
C GLY A 197 4.32 0.62 -17.74
N PRO A 198 4.70 -0.13 -16.68
CA PRO A 198 6.04 -0.69 -16.55
C PRO A 198 6.55 -1.47 -17.77
N THR A 199 5.66 -2.22 -18.43
CA THR A 199 6.01 -2.92 -19.68
C THR A 199 6.35 -1.94 -20.80
N LEU A 200 5.67 -0.79 -20.89
CA LEU A 200 5.85 0.18 -21.95
C LEU A 200 7.15 0.98 -21.82
N TRP A 201 7.52 1.36 -20.58
CA TRP A 201 8.75 2.13 -20.32
C TRP A 201 9.95 1.29 -19.89
N ASP A 202 9.91 -0.04 -20.10
CA ASP A 202 11.00 -0.98 -19.78
C ASP A 202 11.39 -1.03 -18.29
N GLY A 203 10.38 -1.00 -17.43
CA GLY A 203 10.50 -1.21 -15.99
C GLY A 203 11.45 -0.25 -15.28
N GLU A 204 12.39 -0.82 -14.51
CA GLU A 204 13.37 -0.05 -13.75
C GLU A 204 14.31 0.78 -14.63
N THR A 205 14.53 0.41 -15.89
CA THR A 205 15.34 1.21 -16.82
C THR A 205 14.67 2.55 -17.11
N GLY A 206 13.39 2.54 -17.49
CA GLY A 206 12.63 3.77 -17.73
C GLY A 206 12.43 4.58 -16.45
N ARG A 207 12.10 3.92 -15.33
CA ARG A 207 11.95 4.58 -14.04
C ARG A 207 13.23 5.33 -13.61
N LYS A 208 14.39 4.69 -13.73
CA LYS A 208 15.67 5.35 -13.46
C LYS A 208 15.96 6.49 -14.44
N GLY A 209 15.51 6.32 -15.69
CA GLY A 209 15.59 7.38 -16.70
C GLY A 209 14.82 8.65 -16.32
N LEU A 210 13.69 8.55 -15.59
CA LEU A 210 13.03 9.74 -15.01
C LEU A 210 13.91 10.40 -13.94
N ILE A 211 14.63 9.62 -13.14
CA ILE A 211 15.48 10.12 -12.06
C ILE A 211 16.72 10.82 -12.63
N ASP A 212 17.35 10.27 -13.66
CA ASP A 212 18.57 10.84 -14.26
C ASP A 212 18.31 11.81 -15.43
N GLY A 213 17.04 11.95 -15.84
CA GLY A 213 16.61 12.85 -16.92
C GLY A 213 16.79 12.29 -18.33
N THR A 214 17.14 11.01 -18.49
CA THR A 214 17.23 10.36 -19.81
C THR A 214 15.89 9.92 -20.37
N ALA A 215 14.86 9.78 -19.52
CA ALA A 215 13.47 9.57 -19.89
C ALA A 215 12.59 10.74 -19.44
N GLN A 216 11.46 10.93 -20.11
CA GLN A 216 10.48 12.01 -19.87
C GLN A 216 9.07 11.45 -19.93
N TYR A 217 8.13 12.02 -19.14
CA TYR A 217 6.73 11.57 -19.15
C TYR A 217 6.04 11.78 -20.51
N ASN A 218 6.40 12.80 -21.24
CA ASN A 218 5.75 13.17 -22.50
C ASN A 218 6.37 12.52 -23.74
N LYS A 219 7.18 11.48 -23.56
CA LYS A 219 7.84 10.75 -24.67
C LYS A 219 7.87 9.24 -24.42
N GLY A 220 8.01 8.48 -25.50
CA GLY A 220 8.26 7.06 -25.46
C GLY A 220 7.25 6.26 -24.64
N GLY A 221 7.73 5.32 -23.81
CA GLY A 221 6.88 4.40 -23.07
C GLY A 221 5.97 5.07 -22.03
N PHE A 222 6.37 6.21 -21.46
CA PHE A 222 5.54 6.96 -20.52
C PHE A 222 4.33 7.62 -21.20
N LEU A 223 4.51 8.22 -22.37
CA LEU A 223 3.39 8.73 -23.17
C LEU A 223 2.50 7.56 -23.64
N ALA A 224 3.10 6.49 -24.15
CA ALA A 224 2.37 5.29 -24.59
C ALA A 224 1.49 4.69 -23.49
N ALA A 225 1.88 4.80 -22.23
CA ALA A 225 1.06 4.34 -21.10
C ALA A 225 -0.22 5.19 -20.93
N PHE A 226 -0.17 6.50 -21.15
CA PHE A 226 -1.38 7.33 -21.17
C PHE A 226 -2.26 7.01 -22.39
N GLU A 227 -1.65 6.71 -23.55
CA GLU A 227 -2.39 6.30 -24.74
C GLU A 227 -3.11 4.96 -24.53
N ALA A 228 -2.45 4.00 -23.89
CA ALA A 228 -3.06 2.72 -23.53
C ALA A 228 -4.19 2.89 -22.50
N LEU A 229 -3.99 3.73 -21.48
CA LEU A 229 -5.00 4.02 -20.46
C LEU A 229 -6.26 4.67 -21.08
N ALA A 230 -6.10 5.58 -22.03
CA ALA A 230 -7.21 6.24 -22.72
C ALA A 230 -8.16 5.25 -23.41
N LYS A 231 -7.66 4.10 -23.87
CA LYS A 231 -8.45 3.06 -24.52
C LYS A 231 -9.46 2.38 -23.57
N TRP A 232 -9.31 2.55 -22.26
CA TRP A 232 -10.21 1.95 -21.25
C TRP A 232 -11.54 2.68 -21.10
N LYS A 233 -11.56 3.99 -21.39
CA LYS A 233 -12.73 4.85 -21.18
C LYS A 233 -14.06 4.28 -21.70
N PRO A 234 -14.17 3.67 -22.91
CA PRO A 234 -15.43 3.16 -23.43
C PRO A 234 -16.01 1.98 -22.65
N TYR A 235 -15.25 1.39 -21.74
CA TYR A 235 -15.56 0.16 -21.02
C TYR A 235 -15.85 0.36 -19.54
N LEU A 236 -15.77 1.62 -19.05
CA LEU A 236 -16.00 1.97 -17.66
C LEU A 236 -17.50 2.00 -17.32
N ALA A 237 -17.83 1.89 -16.04
CA ALA A 237 -19.19 1.96 -15.55
C ALA A 237 -19.84 3.32 -15.90
N PRO A 238 -21.15 3.38 -16.22
CA PRO A 238 -21.83 4.66 -16.28
C PRO A 238 -21.67 5.45 -14.97
N GLY A 239 -21.28 6.73 -15.07
CA GLY A 239 -21.07 7.57 -13.89
C GLY A 239 -19.77 7.29 -13.12
N TYR A 240 -18.81 6.60 -13.70
CA TYR A 240 -17.52 6.26 -13.07
C TYR A 240 -16.78 7.49 -12.50
N GLN A 241 -17.05 8.69 -13.02
CA GLN A 241 -16.46 9.93 -12.50
C GLN A 241 -16.85 10.23 -11.05
N ALA A 242 -17.99 9.72 -10.60
CA ALA A 242 -18.48 9.87 -9.24
C ALA A 242 -18.16 8.68 -8.33
N LEU A 243 -17.60 7.60 -8.87
CA LEU A 243 -17.22 6.43 -8.09
C LEU A 243 -15.91 6.70 -7.35
N ALA A 244 -15.97 6.57 -6.03
CA ALA A 244 -14.80 6.50 -5.15
C ALA A 244 -14.24 5.06 -5.12
N TYR A 245 -13.08 4.87 -4.55
CA TYR A 245 -12.44 3.56 -4.41
C TYR A 245 -13.37 2.51 -3.77
N ALA A 246 -14.00 2.85 -2.66
CA ALA A 246 -14.93 1.95 -1.98
C ALA A 246 -16.14 1.59 -2.86
N ASP A 247 -16.60 2.50 -3.73
CA ASP A 247 -17.70 2.23 -4.65
C ASP A 247 -17.26 1.24 -5.74
N SER A 248 -16.02 1.37 -6.25
CA SER A 248 -15.41 0.43 -7.21
C SER A 248 -15.30 -0.95 -6.61
N GLN A 249 -14.80 -1.09 -5.38
CA GLN A 249 -14.74 -2.35 -4.65
C GLN A 249 -16.14 -2.97 -4.47
N ASN A 250 -17.12 -2.18 -4.03
CA ASN A 250 -18.49 -2.63 -3.85
C ASN A 250 -19.12 -3.14 -5.14
N LEU A 251 -18.97 -2.38 -6.24
CA LEU A 251 -19.52 -2.75 -7.55
C LEU A 251 -18.95 -4.10 -8.03
N PHE A 252 -17.65 -4.31 -7.86
CA PHE A 252 -16.98 -5.55 -8.21
C PHE A 252 -17.37 -6.70 -7.28
N ALA A 253 -17.38 -6.49 -5.97
CA ALA A 253 -17.75 -7.49 -4.97
C ALA A 253 -19.19 -7.99 -5.11
N GLN A 254 -20.13 -7.15 -5.59
CA GLN A 254 -21.50 -7.51 -5.93
C GLN A 254 -21.61 -8.41 -7.18
N GLY A 255 -20.50 -8.69 -7.87
CA GLY A 255 -20.51 -9.50 -9.11
C GLY A 255 -21.08 -8.75 -10.31
N ARG A 256 -21.15 -7.42 -10.28
CA ARG A 256 -21.65 -6.58 -11.38
C ARG A 256 -20.54 -6.18 -12.35
N GLY A 257 -19.29 -6.26 -11.94
CA GLY A 257 -18.11 -6.00 -12.74
C GLY A 257 -17.38 -7.26 -13.16
N ALA A 258 -16.84 -7.28 -14.37
CA ALA A 258 -16.13 -8.43 -14.90
C ALA A 258 -14.63 -8.40 -14.59
N ILE A 259 -14.00 -7.24 -14.78
CA ILE A 259 -12.57 -7.02 -14.54
C ILE A 259 -12.40 -5.79 -13.65
N TYR A 260 -11.46 -5.88 -12.70
CA TYR A 260 -11.09 -4.82 -11.77
C TYR A 260 -9.57 -4.65 -11.83
N PRO A 261 -9.05 -3.54 -12.38
CA PRO A 261 -7.64 -3.20 -12.23
C PRO A 261 -7.36 -3.05 -10.74
N ALA A 262 -6.39 -3.77 -10.23
CA ALA A 262 -6.22 -3.89 -8.79
C ALA A 262 -4.75 -3.92 -8.37
N GLY A 263 -4.52 -3.60 -7.13
CA GLY A 263 -3.36 -4.12 -6.44
C GLY A 263 -3.74 -5.37 -5.64
N SER A 264 -2.75 -6.15 -5.32
CA SER A 264 -2.96 -7.37 -4.53
C SER A 264 -3.62 -7.11 -3.16
N TRP A 265 -3.50 -5.89 -2.62
CA TRP A 265 -4.14 -5.45 -1.35
C TRP A 265 -5.68 -5.53 -1.38
N ASP A 266 -6.31 -5.57 -2.56
CA ASP A 266 -7.76 -5.69 -2.69
C ASP A 266 -8.27 -7.10 -2.42
N ILE A 267 -7.42 -8.12 -2.48
CA ILE A 267 -7.83 -9.52 -2.30
C ILE A 267 -8.52 -9.71 -0.94
N GLY A 268 -7.89 -9.22 0.13
CA GLY A 268 -8.40 -9.38 1.49
C GLY A 268 -9.76 -8.71 1.71
N VAL A 269 -9.92 -7.47 1.25
CA VAL A 269 -11.17 -6.72 1.41
C VAL A 269 -12.29 -7.33 0.55
N LEU A 270 -12.02 -7.74 -0.68
CA LEU A 270 -13.01 -8.39 -1.54
C LEU A 270 -13.47 -9.74 -0.97
N ARG A 271 -12.56 -10.52 -0.34
CA ARG A 271 -12.93 -11.75 0.40
C ARG A 271 -13.84 -11.48 1.59
N GLN A 272 -13.63 -10.36 2.28
CA GLN A 272 -14.50 -9.96 3.40
C GLN A 272 -15.87 -9.48 2.91
N MET A 273 -15.91 -8.68 1.84
CA MET A 273 -17.16 -8.14 1.27
C MET A 273 -18.00 -9.22 0.62
N SER A 274 -17.37 -10.14 -0.09
CA SER A 274 -18.05 -11.19 -0.86
C SER A 274 -17.28 -12.52 -0.80
N PRO A 275 -17.43 -13.29 0.30
CA PRO A 275 -16.72 -14.56 0.48
C PRO A 275 -17.00 -15.62 -0.61
N LYS A 276 -18.12 -15.49 -1.33
CA LYS A 276 -18.54 -16.39 -2.40
C LYS A 276 -18.14 -15.93 -3.80
N LEU A 277 -17.49 -14.77 -3.93
CA LEU A 277 -17.01 -14.29 -5.21
C LEU A 277 -15.92 -15.23 -5.74
N ASP A 278 -16.18 -15.83 -6.90
CA ASP A 278 -15.18 -16.66 -7.58
C ASP A 278 -14.16 -15.76 -8.28
N LEU A 279 -13.15 -15.39 -7.48
CA LEU A 279 -12.13 -14.43 -7.85
C LEU A 279 -10.96 -15.11 -8.55
N GLY A 280 -10.55 -14.56 -9.68
CA GLY A 280 -9.30 -14.87 -10.35
C GLY A 280 -8.41 -13.66 -10.49
N ALA A 281 -7.16 -13.88 -10.87
CA ALA A 281 -6.21 -12.81 -11.17
C ALA A 281 -5.47 -13.08 -12.48
N PHE A 282 -4.98 -12.01 -13.10
CA PHE A 282 -4.01 -12.09 -14.18
C PHE A 282 -3.07 -10.89 -14.13
N LYS A 283 -1.81 -11.12 -14.56
CA LYS A 283 -0.81 -10.06 -14.66
C LYS A 283 -1.14 -9.10 -15.81
N PRO A 284 -0.58 -7.89 -15.82
CA PRO A 284 -0.70 -6.99 -16.97
C PRO A 284 -0.36 -7.70 -18.28
N TYR A 285 -1.02 -7.29 -19.34
CA TYR A 285 -0.87 -7.85 -20.67
C TYR A 285 0.36 -7.27 -21.38
N SER A 286 0.84 -7.98 -22.41
CA SER A 286 1.93 -7.50 -23.26
C SER A 286 1.41 -6.47 -24.29
N PHE A 287 2.32 -5.64 -24.77
CA PHE A 287 2.09 -4.68 -25.84
C PHE A 287 2.85 -5.09 -27.10
N GLU A 288 2.39 -4.62 -28.25
CA GLU A 288 3.09 -4.83 -29.51
C GLU A 288 4.56 -4.35 -29.42
N GLY A 289 5.49 -5.16 -29.91
CA GLY A 289 6.92 -4.89 -29.84
C GLY A 289 7.59 -5.10 -28.49
N LYS A 290 6.84 -5.51 -27.43
CA LYS A 290 7.40 -5.85 -26.13
C LYS A 290 7.51 -7.36 -25.97
N THR A 291 8.68 -7.82 -25.55
CA THR A 291 8.99 -9.26 -25.39
C THR A 291 8.66 -9.79 -24.02
N GLU A 292 8.68 -8.94 -22.99
CA GLU A 292 8.44 -9.29 -21.60
C GLU A 292 7.39 -8.37 -20.96
N VAL A 293 6.61 -8.92 -20.05
CA VAL A 293 5.69 -8.16 -19.21
C VAL A 293 6.39 -7.82 -17.90
N VAL A 294 6.52 -6.53 -17.62
CA VAL A 294 7.04 -6.03 -16.35
C VAL A 294 5.88 -5.77 -15.40
N VAL A 295 5.96 -6.33 -14.21
CA VAL A 295 4.93 -6.18 -13.18
C VAL A 295 5.37 -5.13 -12.15
N ASP A 296 4.48 -4.23 -11.76
CA ASP A 296 4.72 -3.35 -10.60
C ASP A 296 4.65 -4.19 -9.31
N ASP A 297 5.77 -4.28 -8.61
CA ASP A 297 5.94 -4.94 -7.32
C ASP A 297 6.79 -4.04 -6.44
N HIS A 298 6.18 -3.45 -5.44
CA HIS A 298 6.86 -2.45 -4.63
C HIS A 298 6.63 -2.63 -3.13
N PRO A 299 7.61 -2.25 -2.30
CA PRO A 299 7.39 -2.07 -0.86
C PRO A 299 6.20 -1.14 -0.63
N ASP A 300 5.30 -1.50 0.29
CA ASP A 300 4.07 -0.73 0.53
C ASP A 300 4.01 -0.13 1.92
N ILE A 301 4.21 -0.95 2.95
CA ILE A 301 4.01 -0.54 4.34
C ILE A 301 5.15 -1.00 5.26
N ALA A 302 5.54 -0.12 6.15
CA ALA A 302 6.44 -0.36 7.28
C ALA A 302 5.89 0.32 8.53
N LEU A 303 6.47 0.04 9.69
CA LEU A 303 6.19 0.74 10.93
C LEU A 303 7.42 1.46 11.43
N GLY A 304 7.31 2.78 11.64
CA GLY A 304 8.31 3.64 12.29
C GLY A 304 7.94 3.92 13.75
N LEU A 305 8.93 4.18 14.58
CA LEU A 305 8.75 4.59 15.97
C LEU A 305 8.71 6.12 16.05
N ASN A 306 7.61 6.65 16.58
CA ASN A 306 7.46 8.08 16.85
C ASN A 306 8.52 8.56 17.86
N ALA A 307 9.31 9.56 17.48
CA ALA A 307 10.37 10.11 18.34
C ALA A 307 9.83 10.67 19.68
N ALA A 308 8.58 11.20 19.66
CA ALA A 308 7.89 11.75 20.82
C ALA A 308 7.18 10.69 21.69
N SER A 309 7.17 9.41 21.29
CA SER A 309 6.54 8.34 22.08
C SER A 309 7.11 8.27 23.49
N LYS A 310 6.22 8.12 24.48
CA LYS A 310 6.57 7.88 25.88
C LYS A 310 6.67 6.37 26.19
N ASN A 311 6.23 5.50 25.26
CA ASN A 311 6.17 4.06 25.39
C ASN A 311 7.23 3.35 24.53
N LYS A 312 8.44 3.93 24.42
CA LYS A 312 9.47 3.48 23.45
C LYS A 312 9.87 2.02 23.63
N GLU A 313 9.94 1.51 24.84
CA GLU A 313 10.27 0.09 25.11
C GLU A 313 9.18 -0.84 24.59
N ALA A 314 7.92 -0.57 24.90
CA ALA A 314 6.79 -1.34 24.38
C ALA A 314 6.70 -1.27 22.84
N ALA A 315 6.95 -0.07 22.26
CA ALA A 315 7.00 0.12 20.83
C ALA A 315 8.12 -0.68 20.17
N ARG A 316 9.33 -0.68 20.73
CA ARG A 316 10.46 -1.49 20.24
C ARG A 316 10.19 -2.99 20.38
N THR A 317 9.55 -3.43 21.44
CA THR A 317 9.11 -4.84 21.62
C THR A 317 8.15 -5.24 20.51
N PHE A 318 7.17 -4.40 20.20
CA PHE A 318 6.23 -4.66 19.10
C PHE A 318 6.94 -4.68 17.74
N LEU A 319 7.82 -3.71 17.47
CA LEU A 319 8.58 -3.64 16.21
C LEU A 319 9.53 -4.83 16.04
N ALA A 320 10.18 -5.31 17.11
CA ALA A 320 11.01 -6.51 17.07
C ALA A 320 10.18 -7.76 16.72
N TRP A 321 8.94 -7.85 17.20
CA TRP A 321 8.02 -8.90 16.77
C TRP A 321 7.61 -8.74 15.29
N VAL A 322 7.35 -7.53 14.83
CA VAL A 322 7.06 -7.24 13.40
C VAL A 322 8.23 -7.67 12.50
N ALA A 323 9.47 -7.57 12.97
CA ALA A 323 10.66 -7.98 12.23
C ALA A 323 10.86 -9.51 12.17
N THR A 324 9.92 -10.32 12.68
CA THR A 324 10.05 -11.79 12.69
C THR A 324 9.40 -12.44 11.48
N PRO A 325 9.91 -13.59 10.99
CA PRO A 325 9.23 -14.40 9.98
C PRO A 325 7.84 -14.87 10.42
N GLU A 326 7.63 -15.06 11.74
CA GLU A 326 6.34 -15.44 12.31
C GLU A 326 5.28 -14.35 12.06
N PHE A 327 5.61 -13.10 12.35
CA PHE A 327 4.72 -11.97 12.01
C PHE A 327 4.48 -11.90 10.51
N ALA A 328 5.53 -12.02 9.69
CA ALA A 328 5.43 -11.94 8.23
C ALA A 328 4.47 -13.00 7.67
N ALA A 329 4.55 -14.24 8.15
CA ALA A 329 3.65 -15.33 7.79
C ALA A 329 2.21 -15.08 8.28
N LEU A 330 2.05 -14.59 9.51
CA LEU A 330 0.74 -14.23 10.07
C LEU A 330 0.09 -13.12 9.24
N TYR A 331 0.81 -12.02 9.00
CA TYR A 331 0.30 -10.83 8.32
C TYR A 331 -0.13 -11.15 6.89
N SER A 332 0.71 -11.84 6.12
CA SER A 332 0.42 -12.18 4.72
C SER A 332 -0.75 -13.17 4.55
N ASN A 333 -0.98 -14.07 5.53
CA ASN A 333 -2.13 -14.97 5.49
C ASN A 333 -3.39 -14.37 6.12
N ALA A 334 -3.26 -13.42 7.04
CA ALA A 334 -4.38 -12.67 7.58
C ALA A 334 -4.90 -11.61 6.59
N LEU A 335 -4.00 -11.06 5.78
CA LEU A 335 -4.24 -10.05 4.75
C LEU A 335 -3.68 -10.56 3.41
N PRO A 336 -4.38 -11.50 2.74
CA PRO A 336 -3.91 -12.04 1.47
C PRO A 336 -3.70 -10.94 0.45
N GLY A 337 -2.52 -10.98 -0.20
CA GLY A 337 -2.08 -9.95 -1.16
C GLY A 337 -1.07 -8.95 -0.60
N PHE A 338 -0.74 -9.04 0.70
CA PHE A 338 0.43 -8.41 1.28
C PHE A 338 1.55 -9.43 1.40
N PHE A 339 2.63 -9.21 0.67
CA PHE A 339 3.73 -10.17 0.56
C PHE A 339 4.87 -9.79 1.48
N PRO A 340 5.42 -10.76 2.23
CA PRO A 340 6.50 -10.51 3.17
C PRO A 340 7.72 -9.83 2.52
N LEU A 341 8.32 -8.90 3.25
CA LEU A 341 9.62 -8.30 2.93
C LEU A 341 10.76 -8.91 3.75
N ALA A 342 10.44 -9.60 4.84
CA ALA A 342 11.41 -10.42 5.57
C ALA A 342 11.87 -11.59 4.69
N ASP A 343 13.15 -11.95 4.82
CA ASP A 343 13.70 -13.12 4.15
C ASP A 343 13.08 -14.41 4.70
N GLY A 344 12.73 -15.34 3.82
CA GLY A 344 12.14 -16.63 4.18
C GLY A 344 11.26 -17.24 3.10
N ASP A 345 10.93 -18.51 3.26
CA ASP A 345 9.97 -19.22 2.43
C ASP A 345 8.58 -19.12 3.06
N PHE A 346 7.68 -18.42 2.39
CA PHE A 346 6.32 -18.21 2.86
C PHE A 346 5.29 -18.93 2.00
N THR A 347 4.34 -19.60 2.67
CA THR A 347 3.18 -20.22 2.01
C THR A 347 1.97 -19.31 2.18
N PHE A 348 1.28 -19.04 1.08
CA PHE A 348 0.06 -18.26 1.05
C PHE A 348 -1.16 -19.19 0.95
N ASN A 349 -2.16 -19.00 1.81
CA ASN A 349 -3.35 -19.82 1.84
C ASN A 349 -4.37 -19.44 0.75
N ASP A 350 -4.43 -18.16 0.36
CA ASP A 350 -5.33 -17.69 -0.68
C ASP A 350 -4.76 -17.98 -2.08
N PRO A 351 -5.50 -18.68 -2.97
CA PRO A 351 -4.99 -19.04 -4.30
C PRO A 351 -4.77 -17.82 -5.21
N VAL A 352 -5.49 -16.70 -4.99
CA VAL A 352 -5.30 -15.48 -5.77
C VAL A 352 -4.02 -14.77 -5.31
N ALA A 353 -3.73 -14.78 -4.00
CA ALA A 353 -2.45 -14.29 -3.49
C ALA A 353 -1.28 -15.15 -3.99
N GLN A 354 -1.43 -16.48 -4.07
CA GLN A 354 -0.42 -17.35 -4.67
C GLN A 354 -0.16 -17.00 -6.14
N GLU A 355 -1.21 -16.72 -6.90
CA GLU A 355 -1.09 -16.30 -8.31
C GLU A 355 -0.27 -15.02 -8.43
N PHE A 356 -0.61 -13.96 -7.68
CA PHE A 356 0.18 -12.72 -7.66
C PHE A 356 1.64 -12.96 -7.27
N ALA A 357 1.90 -13.71 -6.21
CA ALA A 357 3.25 -14.01 -5.75
C ALA A 357 4.07 -14.78 -6.82
N SER A 358 3.42 -15.61 -7.62
CA SER A 358 4.08 -16.40 -8.68
C SER A 358 4.66 -15.52 -9.79
N TRP A 359 4.09 -14.33 -10.01
CA TRP A 359 4.54 -13.43 -11.08
C TRP A 359 5.96 -12.92 -10.88
N ARG A 360 6.43 -12.80 -9.63
CA ARG A 360 7.84 -12.49 -9.30
C ARG A 360 8.85 -13.46 -9.93
N LYS A 361 8.42 -14.70 -10.15
CA LYS A 361 9.27 -15.76 -10.73
C LYS A 361 9.09 -15.87 -12.25
N GLN A 362 8.12 -15.16 -12.83
CA GLN A 362 7.73 -15.27 -14.23
C GLN A 362 8.26 -14.14 -15.12
N GLY A 363 8.87 -13.12 -14.55
CA GLY A 363 9.39 -11.98 -15.30
C GLY A 363 9.92 -10.86 -14.40
N PRO A 364 10.38 -9.77 -15.01
CA PRO A 364 10.91 -8.62 -14.29
C PRO A 364 9.82 -7.87 -13.53
N THR A 365 10.23 -7.26 -12.42
CA THR A 365 9.38 -6.35 -11.62
C THR A 365 9.97 -4.94 -11.60
N SER A 366 9.15 -3.95 -11.28
CA SER A 366 9.54 -2.56 -11.15
C SER A 366 8.82 -1.90 -9.99
N PHE A 367 9.38 -0.81 -9.47
CA PHE A 367 8.69 0.10 -8.57
C PHE A 367 7.76 1.04 -9.34
N ARG A 368 6.87 1.70 -8.61
CA ARG A 368 6.10 2.83 -9.16
C ARG A 368 7.04 3.89 -9.72
N CYS A 369 6.73 4.40 -10.90
CA CYS A 369 7.57 5.41 -11.54
C CYS A 369 7.64 6.73 -10.76
N SER A 370 6.65 7.02 -9.92
CA SER A 370 6.60 8.21 -9.06
C SER A 370 7.40 8.10 -7.76
N TYR A 371 8.05 6.96 -7.48
CA TYR A 371 8.77 6.77 -6.23
C TYR A 371 10.20 7.35 -6.24
N GLN A 372 10.75 7.57 -5.05
CA GLN A 372 12.05 8.17 -4.78
C GLN A 372 12.12 9.65 -5.20
N ILE A 373 13.27 10.09 -5.69
CA ILE A 373 13.67 11.49 -5.89
C ILE A 373 12.61 12.33 -6.61
N VAL A 374 11.88 11.76 -7.57
CA VAL A 374 10.87 12.50 -8.35
C VAL A 374 9.62 12.88 -7.54
N SER A 375 9.43 12.31 -6.35
CA SER A 375 8.32 12.64 -5.44
C SER A 375 8.70 13.61 -4.31
N ARG A 376 9.93 14.13 -4.28
CA ARG A 376 10.44 14.93 -3.14
C ARG A 376 9.87 16.33 -3.02
N ASN A 377 9.29 16.87 -4.09
CA ASN A 377 8.68 18.19 -3.99
C ASN A 377 7.23 18.08 -3.47
N ALA A 378 6.88 18.96 -2.54
CA ALA A 378 5.53 18.98 -1.97
C ALA A 378 4.49 19.64 -2.92
N ASN A 379 4.94 20.58 -3.77
CA ASN A 379 4.06 21.29 -4.70
C ASN A 379 4.89 21.96 -5.82
N PRO A 380 4.75 21.55 -7.09
CA PRO A 380 3.92 20.40 -7.53
C PRO A 380 4.46 19.06 -7.00
N ASN A 381 3.57 18.07 -6.85
CA ASN A 381 3.92 16.74 -6.37
C ASN A 381 3.70 15.72 -7.48
N ASN A 382 4.76 15.06 -7.91
CA ASN A 382 4.73 14.14 -9.06
C ASN A 382 3.68 13.03 -8.95
N GLU A 383 3.47 12.47 -7.76
CA GLU A 383 2.46 11.43 -7.56
C GLU A 383 1.04 11.99 -7.73
N ASN A 384 0.76 13.16 -7.14
CA ASN A 384 -0.54 13.83 -7.28
C ASN A 384 -0.79 14.29 -8.72
N ASP A 385 0.25 14.73 -9.43
CA ASP A 385 0.16 15.13 -10.83
C ASP A 385 -0.21 13.93 -11.71
N LEU A 386 0.38 12.76 -11.46
CA LEU A 386 0.02 11.51 -12.12
C LEU A 386 -1.42 11.07 -11.80
N TRP A 387 -1.87 11.23 -10.55
CA TRP A 387 -3.25 10.94 -10.16
C TRP A 387 -4.23 11.79 -10.96
N ASN A 388 -4.01 13.10 -10.95
CA ASN A 388 -4.84 14.03 -11.71
C ASN A 388 -4.80 13.72 -13.20
N ALA A 389 -3.61 13.65 -13.80
CA ALA A 389 -3.43 13.42 -15.23
C ALA A 389 -4.11 12.13 -15.70
N SER A 390 -3.94 11.03 -14.96
CA SER A 390 -4.55 9.73 -15.29
C SER A 390 -6.08 9.77 -15.19
N ALA A 391 -6.61 10.43 -14.17
CA ALA A 391 -8.06 10.61 -14.04
C ALA A 391 -8.63 11.48 -15.16
N GLN A 392 -7.94 12.56 -15.56
CA GLN A 392 -8.37 13.42 -16.67
C GLN A 392 -8.33 12.68 -18.03
N VAL A 393 -7.37 11.77 -18.23
CA VAL A 393 -7.34 10.90 -19.43
C VAL A 393 -8.56 9.99 -19.47
N LEU A 394 -8.86 9.27 -18.38
CA LEU A 394 -10.04 8.42 -18.31
C LEU A 394 -11.34 9.22 -18.46
N ASN A 395 -11.42 10.42 -17.89
CA ASN A 395 -12.56 11.31 -18.04
C ASN A 395 -12.67 11.87 -19.47
N GLY A 396 -11.57 11.87 -20.23
CA GLY A 396 -11.48 12.42 -21.59
C GLY A 396 -11.45 13.94 -21.63
N THR A 397 -11.03 14.57 -20.53
CA THR A 397 -10.76 16.01 -20.42
C THR A 397 -9.34 16.36 -20.84
N PHE A 398 -8.39 15.44 -20.66
CA PHE A 398 -7.05 15.53 -21.26
C PHE A 398 -6.90 14.48 -22.36
N THR A 399 -6.23 14.85 -23.43
CA THR A 399 -5.62 13.87 -24.33
C THR A 399 -4.42 13.21 -23.64
N PRO A 400 -3.96 12.04 -24.07
CA PRO A 400 -2.75 11.42 -23.55
C PRO A 400 -1.53 12.36 -23.56
N GLN A 401 -1.34 13.11 -24.63
CA GLN A 401 -0.25 14.08 -24.76
C GLN A 401 -0.38 15.22 -23.74
N GLN A 402 -1.58 15.78 -23.56
CA GLN A 402 -1.82 16.85 -22.57
C GLN A 402 -1.55 16.37 -21.14
N ALA A 403 -1.93 15.14 -20.82
CA ALA A 403 -1.65 14.54 -19.51
C ALA A 403 -0.14 14.37 -19.29
N ALA A 404 0.55 13.84 -20.27
CA ALA A 404 1.98 13.62 -20.25
C ALA A 404 2.78 14.94 -20.16
N ASP A 405 2.38 15.95 -20.95
CA ASP A 405 2.99 17.29 -20.90
C ASP A 405 2.74 17.99 -19.57
N PHE A 406 1.56 17.82 -18.96
CA PHE A 406 1.24 18.36 -17.65
C PHE A 406 2.19 17.81 -16.58
N VAL A 407 2.31 16.47 -16.47
CA VAL A 407 3.20 15.84 -15.48
C VAL A 407 4.68 16.20 -15.74
N GLN A 408 5.10 16.20 -17.01
CA GLN A 408 6.47 16.55 -17.39
C GLN A 408 6.81 17.99 -17.05
N LYS A 409 5.92 18.93 -17.33
CA LYS A 409 6.10 20.35 -17.06
C LYS A 409 6.27 20.60 -15.55
N ASP A 410 5.41 19.97 -14.74
CA ASP A 410 5.44 20.16 -13.30
C ASP A 410 6.70 19.55 -12.68
N LEU A 411 7.11 18.34 -13.11
CA LEU A 411 8.38 17.74 -12.70
C LEU A 411 9.58 18.61 -13.13
N ALA A 412 9.63 19.10 -14.35
CA ALA A 412 10.71 19.94 -14.87
C ALA A 412 10.79 21.31 -14.19
N SER A 413 9.71 21.79 -13.56
CA SER A 413 9.69 23.09 -12.88
C SER A 413 10.66 23.13 -11.68
N TRP A 414 10.97 22.02 -11.06
CA TRP A 414 11.81 21.95 -9.88
C TRP A 414 12.93 20.91 -9.96
N TYR A 415 12.76 19.82 -10.73
CA TYR A 415 13.71 18.71 -10.74
C TYR A 415 14.77 18.92 -11.82
N LYS A 416 15.96 19.31 -11.41
CA LYS A 416 17.07 19.71 -12.30
C LYS A 416 17.38 18.72 -13.43
N PRO A 417 17.43 17.39 -13.22
CA PRO A 417 17.68 16.44 -14.32
C PRO A 417 16.62 16.47 -15.42
N GLN A 418 15.41 16.95 -15.13
CA GLN A 418 14.31 17.08 -16.08
C GLN A 418 14.18 18.47 -16.70
N GLN A 419 14.97 19.43 -16.24
CA GLN A 419 15.02 20.77 -16.82
C GLN A 419 15.81 20.73 -18.12
N ALA A 420 15.20 21.19 -19.20
CA ALA A 420 15.62 21.20 -20.60
C ALA A 420 17.01 20.61 -20.96
N ARG A 421 16.99 19.54 -21.70
CA ARG A 421 18.07 19.14 -22.61
C ARG A 421 17.66 19.41 -24.07
#